data_90b705763c62210c06e95c42f7948b8c
#
_entry.id   90b705763c62210c06e95c42f7948b8c
#
_cell.length_a   1.000
_cell.length_b   1.000
_cell.length_c   1.000
_cell.angle_alpha   90.00
_cell.angle_beta   90.00
_cell.angle_gamma   90.00
#
_symmetry.space_group_name_H-M   'P 1'
#
loop_
_entity.id
_entity.type
_entity.pdbx_description
1 polymer ?
#
loop_
_entity_poly.entity_id
_entity_poly.type
_entity_poly.pdbx_seq_one_letter_code
_entity_poly.pdbx_strand_id
1 'polypeptide(L)'
;MKHYLVDGKGIDAIQLSEKPSPAGLNDHDVLVNAQAWSLNYRDLMIARGQYQYKNQPIAPFIPVSDMAGIVQAVGKNVTELKPGDRVLNAPFRHYPAGNLRASWAKTFIGGMGVDGVLAEQIIYPADSLVKIPEHLDFKEASTFTIAGLTAWSALVTHGKTLPGEWVLLHGTGGVSIFAAQLAKAMGAKTIMTTSSQEKADFVKKNFGVTATVNYRDENWARQVKDITQGVGVDVVVDVAGGNILAQSLHICNYGARVGVIGILSGQDSHIQIRDLLSHQVQIKGIMMESTEELRALMRAVDVLKLKPYIDKTFTFSQAKEAYHYLDSQKHIGKVVITL
;
A
#
# COMPACT_ATOMS: atom_id res chain seq x y z
N MET A 1 -27.06 5.60 -4.68
CA MET A 1 -25.75 5.04 -5.05
C MET A 1 -25.49 3.74 -4.28
N LYS A 2 -24.86 2.78 -4.91
CA LYS A 2 -24.46 1.53 -4.29
C LYS A 2 -23.16 1.72 -3.51
N HIS A 3 -23.02 0.99 -2.41
CA HIS A 3 -21.83 0.97 -1.57
C HIS A 3 -21.78 -0.35 -0.79
N TYR A 4 -20.60 -0.71 -0.32
CA TYR A 4 -20.44 -1.85 0.57
C TYR A 4 -20.27 -1.42 2.02
N LEU A 5 -20.70 -2.27 2.94
CA LEU A 5 -20.54 -2.08 4.39
C LEU A 5 -19.81 -3.26 4.99
N VAL A 6 -18.94 -2.99 5.98
CA VAL A 6 -18.27 -3.98 6.83
C VAL A 6 -18.52 -3.66 8.31
N ASP A 7 -18.63 -4.71 9.13
CA ASP A 7 -18.86 -4.61 10.58
C ASP A 7 -17.88 -5.47 11.41
N GLY A 8 -16.85 -6.01 10.77
CA GLY A 8 -15.82 -6.82 11.42
C GLY A 8 -16.21 -8.28 11.71
N LYS A 9 -17.33 -8.77 11.19
CA LYS A 9 -17.82 -10.15 11.44
C LYS A 9 -17.37 -11.18 10.41
N GLY A 10 -16.44 -10.83 9.53
CA GLY A 10 -15.89 -11.70 8.50
C GLY A 10 -16.20 -11.23 7.08
N ILE A 11 -15.53 -11.85 6.10
CA ILE A 11 -15.67 -11.50 4.69
C ILE A 11 -17.10 -11.74 4.20
N ASP A 12 -17.74 -12.83 4.64
CA ASP A 12 -19.09 -13.19 4.22
C ASP A 12 -20.15 -12.22 4.76
N ALA A 13 -19.83 -11.47 5.83
CA ALA A 13 -20.70 -10.45 6.40
C ALA A 13 -20.64 -9.10 5.65
N ILE A 14 -19.74 -8.93 4.67
CA ILE A 14 -19.69 -7.74 3.82
C ILE A 14 -21.02 -7.62 3.05
N GLN A 15 -21.65 -6.45 3.11
CA GLN A 15 -23.00 -6.24 2.54
C GLN A 15 -22.98 -5.15 1.46
N LEU A 16 -23.58 -5.44 0.31
CA LEU A 16 -23.96 -4.43 -0.66
C LEU A 16 -25.21 -3.71 -0.15
N SER A 17 -25.19 -2.39 -0.13
CA SER A 17 -26.26 -1.53 0.33
C SER A 17 -26.47 -0.36 -0.63
N GLU A 18 -27.60 0.33 -0.50
CA GLU A 18 -27.92 1.51 -1.30
C GLU A 18 -28.28 2.67 -0.39
N LYS A 19 -27.87 3.87 -0.77
CA LYS A 19 -28.24 5.13 -0.14
C LYS A 19 -28.41 6.22 -1.21
N PRO A 20 -29.12 7.34 -0.92
CA PRO A 20 -29.15 8.48 -1.83
C PRO A 20 -27.74 8.92 -2.22
N SER A 21 -27.61 9.47 -3.43
CA SER A 21 -26.36 10.14 -3.84
C SER A 21 -26.05 11.27 -2.85
N PRO A 22 -24.75 11.52 -2.56
CA PRO A 22 -24.38 12.64 -1.70
C PRO A 22 -24.95 13.95 -2.23
N ALA A 23 -25.63 14.70 -1.38
CA ALA A 23 -26.20 15.99 -1.71
C ALA A 23 -25.48 17.09 -0.92
N GLY A 24 -25.13 18.18 -1.63
CA GLY A 24 -24.43 19.31 -1.04
C GLY A 24 -22.93 19.07 -0.89
N LEU A 25 -22.14 19.93 -1.50
CA LEU A 25 -20.69 19.98 -1.34
C LEU A 25 -20.33 21.10 -0.39
N ASN A 26 -19.43 20.85 0.54
CA ASN A 26 -18.75 21.94 1.23
C ASN A 26 -17.87 22.72 0.24
N ASP A 27 -17.50 23.92 0.61
CA ASP A 27 -16.77 24.85 -0.26
C ASP A 27 -15.44 24.29 -0.82
N HIS A 28 -14.80 23.37 -0.11
CA HIS A 28 -13.49 22.79 -0.44
C HIS A 28 -13.56 21.29 -0.81
N ASP A 29 -14.76 20.74 -0.94
CA ASP A 29 -14.95 19.32 -1.26
C ASP A 29 -15.16 19.10 -2.76
N VAL A 30 -14.96 17.85 -3.17
CA VAL A 30 -15.14 17.36 -4.53
C VAL A 30 -16.01 16.11 -4.48
N LEU A 31 -17.02 16.05 -5.35
CA LEU A 31 -17.77 14.84 -5.61
C LEU A 31 -17.06 14.05 -6.72
N VAL A 32 -16.69 12.81 -6.42
CA VAL A 32 -16.01 11.90 -7.34
C VAL A 32 -16.92 10.72 -7.67
N ASN A 33 -17.09 10.42 -8.96
CA ASN A 33 -17.63 9.16 -9.44
C ASN A 33 -16.49 8.15 -9.48
N ALA A 34 -16.49 7.20 -8.55
CA ALA A 34 -15.46 6.18 -8.45
C ALA A 34 -15.57 5.19 -9.64
N GLN A 35 -14.44 4.76 -10.16
CA GLN A 35 -14.32 3.86 -11.31
C GLN A 35 -13.59 2.57 -10.97
N ALA A 36 -12.65 2.62 -10.03
CA ALA A 36 -11.89 1.48 -9.58
C ALA A 36 -11.44 1.64 -8.12
N TRP A 37 -11.28 0.49 -7.46
CA TRP A 37 -10.80 0.36 -6.08
C TRP A 37 -9.75 -0.74 -6.01
N SER A 38 -8.79 -0.64 -5.10
CA SER A 38 -7.83 -1.71 -4.91
C SER A 38 -7.78 -2.21 -3.47
N LEU A 39 -7.69 -3.51 -3.29
CA LEU A 39 -7.66 -4.13 -1.97
C LEU A 39 -6.24 -4.19 -1.41
N ASN A 40 -6.15 -4.09 -0.09
CA ASN A 40 -4.95 -4.24 0.72
C ASN A 40 -5.16 -5.28 1.83
N TYR A 41 -4.09 -5.85 2.38
CA TYR A 41 -4.19 -6.81 3.49
C TYR A 41 -4.94 -6.22 4.70
N ARG A 42 -4.81 -4.93 4.93
CA ARG A 42 -5.55 -4.19 5.95
C ARG A 42 -7.07 -4.36 5.82
N ASP A 43 -7.59 -4.40 4.60
CA ASP A 43 -9.04 -4.55 4.36
C ASP A 43 -9.55 -5.92 4.83
N LEU A 44 -8.73 -6.98 4.69
CA LEU A 44 -9.02 -8.30 5.27
C LEU A 44 -9.05 -8.26 6.80
N MET A 45 -8.05 -7.62 7.42
CA MET A 45 -7.99 -7.49 8.88
C MET A 45 -9.21 -6.75 9.42
N ILE A 46 -9.66 -5.71 8.72
CA ILE A 46 -10.86 -4.92 9.06
C ILE A 46 -12.11 -5.79 8.92
N ALA A 47 -12.29 -6.47 7.78
CA ALA A 47 -13.43 -7.34 7.57
C ALA A 47 -13.54 -8.45 8.62
N ARG A 48 -12.40 -8.92 9.15
CA ARG A 48 -12.31 -9.93 10.21
C ARG A 48 -12.39 -9.40 11.64
N GLY A 49 -12.51 -8.08 11.83
CA GLY A 49 -12.47 -7.47 13.15
C GLY A 49 -11.11 -7.52 13.85
N GLN A 50 -10.04 -7.82 13.11
CA GLN A 50 -8.67 -7.95 13.63
C GLN A 50 -7.90 -6.62 13.70
N TYR A 51 -8.46 -5.55 13.13
CA TYR A 51 -7.84 -4.23 13.05
C TYR A 51 -8.34 -3.28 14.15
N GLN A 52 -8.92 -3.83 15.24
CA GLN A 52 -9.54 -3.03 16.29
C GLN A 52 -8.63 -2.80 17.48
N TYR A 53 -8.65 -1.58 17.97
CA TYR A 53 -8.25 -1.29 19.34
C TYR A 53 -9.46 -1.56 20.25
N LYS A 54 -9.37 -2.59 21.14
CA LYS A 54 -10.31 -2.85 22.25
C LYS A 54 -11.64 -3.52 21.90
N ASN A 55 -11.70 -4.69 21.30
CA ASN A 55 -12.89 -5.60 21.29
C ASN A 55 -14.29 -4.92 21.35
N GLN A 56 -14.43 -3.73 20.78
CA GLN A 56 -15.70 -3.01 20.74
C GLN A 56 -16.43 -3.34 19.43
N PRO A 57 -17.76 -3.52 19.44
CA PRO A 57 -18.54 -3.67 18.24
C PRO A 57 -18.31 -2.47 17.31
N ILE A 58 -18.02 -2.72 16.04
CA ILE A 58 -17.92 -1.66 15.04
C ILE A 58 -19.30 -1.47 14.42
N ALA A 59 -19.80 -0.22 14.40
CA ALA A 59 -20.92 0.13 13.55
C ALA A 59 -20.53 -0.10 12.08
N PRO A 60 -21.45 -0.60 11.24
CA PRO A 60 -21.13 -0.80 9.81
C PRO A 60 -20.65 0.50 9.15
N PHE A 61 -19.57 0.43 8.37
CA PHE A 61 -19.00 1.56 7.64
C PHE A 61 -18.53 1.12 6.26
N ILE A 62 -18.29 2.09 5.36
CA ILE A 62 -17.78 1.83 4.01
C ILE A 62 -16.30 1.43 4.09
N PRO A 63 -15.90 0.24 3.62
CA PRO A 63 -14.49 -0.19 3.65
C PRO A 63 -13.67 0.39 2.49
N VAL A 64 -12.40 -0.05 2.40
CA VAL A 64 -11.41 0.23 1.37
C VAL A 64 -10.89 1.67 1.42
N SER A 65 -9.58 1.81 1.21
CA SER A 65 -8.91 3.10 1.27
C SER A 65 -8.46 3.61 -0.10
N ASP A 66 -8.45 2.76 -1.11
CA ASP A 66 -7.88 3.02 -2.43
C ASP A 66 -8.97 3.21 -3.47
N MET A 67 -9.01 4.37 -4.13
CA MET A 67 -9.96 4.66 -5.19
C MET A 67 -9.31 5.49 -6.30
N ALA A 68 -9.77 5.28 -7.52
CA ALA A 68 -9.57 6.18 -8.65
C ALA A 68 -10.92 6.46 -9.34
N GLY A 69 -11.12 7.69 -9.80
CA GLY A 69 -12.41 8.09 -10.37
C GLY A 69 -12.35 9.41 -11.12
N ILE A 70 -13.53 9.91 -11.47
CA ILE A 70 -13.74 11.13 -12.24
C ILE A 70 -14.43 12.16 -11.36
N VAL A 71 -13.91 13.38 -11.33
CA VAL A 71 -14.55 14.53 -10.66
C VAL A 71 -15.87 14.82 -11.34
N GLN A 72 -16.97 14.78 -10.57
CA GLN A 72 -18.32 15.10 -11.04
C GLN A 72 -18.67 16.57 -10.76
N ALA A 73 -18.36 17.04 -9.55
CA ALA A 73 -18.64 18.40 -9.13
C ALA A 73 -17.58 18.87 -8.12
N VAL A 74 -17.41 20.17 -8.00
CA VAL A 74 -16.45 20.81 -7.09
C VAL A 74 -17.14 21.88 -6.26
N GLY A 75 -16.68 22.07 -5.00
CA GLY A 75 -17.09 23.16 -4.14
C GLY A 75 -16.60 24.52 -4.67
N LYS A 76 -17.23 25.58 -4.23
CA LYS A 76 -17.01 26.95 -4.80
C LYS A 76 -15.56 27.47 -4.65
N ASN A 77 -14.81 26.98 -3.66
CA ASN A 77 -13.43 27.40 -3.40
C ASN A 77 -12.38 26.44 -3.99
N VAL A 78 -12.80 25.39 -4.72
CA VAL A 78 -11.89 24.47 -5.37
C VAL A 78 -11.44 25.05 -6.70
N THR A 79 -10.13 25.28 -6.86
CA THR A 79 -9.53 25.90 -8.06
C THR A 79 -8.65 24.97 -8.85
N GLU A 80 -8.08 23.92 -8.23
CA GLU A 80 -7.11 23.02 -8.86
C GLU A 80 -7.73 21.84 -9.59
N LEU A 81 -9.00 21.53 -9.29
CA LEU A 81 -9.77 20.46 -9.88
C LEU A 81 -11.03 20.98 -10.54
N LYS A 82 -11.48 20.30 -11.59
CA LYS A 82 -12.71 20.60 -12.33
C LYS A 82 -13.44 19.32 -12.70
N PRO A 83 -14.75 19.37 -13.00
CA PRO A 83 -15.49 18.26 -13.55
C PRO A 83 -14.79 17.67 -14.79
N GLY A 84 -14.69 16.34 -14.83
CA GLY A 84 -13.97 15.57 -15.84
C GLY A 84 -12.52 15.24 -15.49
N ASP A 85 -11.90 15.87 -14.50
CA ASP A 85 -10.56 15.52 -14.05
C ASP A 85 -10.53 14.08 -13.50
N ARG A 86 -9.47 13.33 -13.85
CA ARG A 86 -9.22 11.97 -13.38
C ARG A 86 -8.37 12.04 -12.12
N VAL A 87 -8.83 11.46 -11.02
CA VAL A 87 -8.19 11.59 -9.71
C VAL A 87 -8.09 10.27 -8.96
N LEU A 88 -7.08 10.15 -8.12
CA LEU A 88 -7.00 9.16 -7.04
C LEU A 88 -6.97 9.88 -5.69
N ASN A 89 -7.38 9.20 -4.63
CA ASN A 89 -7.42 9.78 -3.29
C ASN A 89 -6.12 9.50 -2.51
N ALA A 90 -5.75 10.42 -1.62
CA ALA A 90 -4.79 10.14 -0.55
C ALA A 90 -5.44 9.27 0.54
N PRO A 91 -4.65 8.48 1.32
CA PRO A 91 -5.19 7.57 2.33
C PRO A 91 -5.79 8.28 3.55
N PHE A 92 -5.44 9.54 3.77
CA PHE A 92 -5.95 10.40 4.83
C PHE A 92 -6.72 11.56 4.22
N ARG A 93 -7.87 11.91 4.84
CA ARG A 93 -8.62 13.09 4.39
C ARG A 93 -7.90 14.41 4.65
N HIS A 94 -6.99 14.41 5.63
CA HIS A 94 -6.24 15.62 6.03
C HIS A 94 -4.83 15.23 6.49
N TYR A 95 -3.93 15.02 5.55
CA TYR A 95 -2.49 14.88 5.79
C TYR A 95 -1.74 15.51 4.62
N PRO A 96 -1.62 16.85 4.61
CA PRO A 96 -1.07 17.55 3.45
C PRO A 96 0.41 17.31 3.23
N ALA A 97 1.26 17.42 4.27
CA ALA A 97 2.72 17.34 4.15
C ALA A 97 3.41 17.12 5.49
N GLY A 98 4.69 16.74 5.45
CA GLY A 98 5.58 16.62 6.60
C GLY A 98 5.27 15.41 7.48
N ASN A 99 5.61 15.47 8.76
CA ASN A 99 5.41 14.35 9.69
C ASN A 99 3.94 14.19 10.09
N LEU A 100 3.45 12.96 10.11
CA LEU A 100 2.08 12.65 10.52
C LEU A 100 1.81 13.12 11.96
N ARG A 101 0.71 13.86 12.15
CA ARG A 101 0.24 14.37 13.44
C ARG A 101 -0.96 13.56 13.94
N ALA A 102 -1.16 13.47 15.24
CA ALA A 102 -2.26 12.73 15.83
C ALA A 102 -3.67 13.16 15.32
N SER A 103 -3.85 14.47 15.02
CA SER A 103 -5.08 14.99 14.42
C SER A 103 -5.33 14.45 13.01
N TRP A 104 -4.28 14.31 12.21
CA TRP A 104 -4.35 13.79 10.84
C TRP A 104 -4.51 12.27 10.82
N ALA A 105 -3.83 11.56 11.74
CA ALA A 105 -3.93 10.10 11.84
C ALA A 105 -5.40 9.63 12.03
N LYS A 106 -6.22 10.43 12.70
CA LYS A 106 -7.66 10.16 12.88
C LYS A 106 -8.49 10.27 11.59
N THR A 107 -7.93 10.82 10.52
CA THR A 107 -8.60 10.99 9.21
C THR A 107 -8.27 9.88 8.22
N PHE A 108 -7.59 8.83 8.67
CA PHE A 108 -7.31 7.63 7.88
C PHE A 108 -8.60 6.87 7.58
N ILE A 109 -8.89 6.69 6.28
CA ILE A 109 -10.16 6.18 5.79
C ILE A 109 -10.22 4.65 5.71
N GLY A 110 -11.44 4.13 5.59
CA GLY A 110 -11.71 2.72 5.37
C GLY A 110 -11.37 1.85 6.57
N GLY A 111 -11.49 2.37 7.79
CA GLY A 111 -11.28 1.62 9.02
C GLY A 111 -11.49 2.46 10.27
N MET A 112 -11.59 1.83 11.44
CA MET A 112 -11.74 2.47 12.74
C MET A 112 -12.98 3.41 12.83
N GLY A 113 -14.07 3.07 12.10
CA GLY A 113 -15.30 3.87 12.09
C GLY A 113 -15.25 5.10 11.16
N VAL A 114 -14.20 5.25 10.36
CA VAL A 114 -14.12 6.28 9.32
C VAL A 114 -14.45 5.64 7.97
N ASP A 115 -15.48 6.14 7.30
CA ASP A 115 -15.86 5.66 5.98
C ASP A 115 -14.69 5.69 4.99
N GLY A 116 -14.55 4.58 4.28
CA GLY A 116 -13.65 4.44 3.14
C GLY A 116 -14.32 4.82 1.83
N VAL A 117 -13.93 4.14 0.77
CA VAL A 117 -14.22 4.57 -0.60
C VAL A 117 -14.91 3.51 -1.46
N LEU A 118 -15.28 2.32 -0.95
CA LEU A 118 -15.97 1.30 -1.74
C LEU A 118 -17.45 1.64 -1.97
N ALA A 119 -17.68 2.72 -2.73
CA ALA A 119 -18.96 3.28 -3.09
C ALA A 119 -18.89 3.92 -4.48
N GLU A 120 -20.02 3.96 -5.21
CA GLU A 120 -20.07 4.55 -6.57
C GLU A 120 -19.75 6.04 -6.58
N GLN A 121 -20.08 6.77 -5.49
CA GLN A 121 -19.85 8.22 -5.37
C GLN A 121 -19.29 8.55 -3.99
N ILE A 122 -18.35 9.48 -3.96
CA ILE A 122 -17.63 9.85 -2.75
C ILE A 122 -17.40 11.35 -2.73
N ILE A 123 -17.70 12.00 -1.59
CA ILE A 123 -17.24 13.35 -1.31
C ILE A 123 -15.88 13.28 -0.62
N TYR A 124 -14.90 13.98 -1.17
CA TYR A 124 -13.53 14.00 -0.66
C TYR A 124 -12.95 15.41 -0.66
N PRO A 125 -12.08 15.80 0.31
CA PRO A 125 -11.40 17.10 0.29
C PRO A 125 -10.54 17.24 -0.97
N ALA A 126 -10.61 18.39 -1.63
CA ALA A 126 -9.91 18.65 -2.88
C ALA A 126 -8.37 18.53 -2.74
N ASP A 127 -7.82 19.01 -1.62
CA ASP A 127 -6.39 18.97 -1.32
C ASP A 127 -5.83 17.56 -1.12
N SER A 128 -6.71 16.59 -0.86
CA SER A 128 -6.39 15.17 -0.66
C SER A 128 -6.73 14.31 -1.88
N LEU A 129 -6.99 14.93 -3.02
CA LEU A 129 -7.09 14.29 -4.33
C LEU A 129 -5.88 14.65 -5.20
N VAL A 130 -5.42 13.67 -6.00
CA VAL A 130 -4.27 13.85 -6.89
C VAL A 130 -4.65 13.45 -8.30
N LYS A 131 -4.25 14.25 -9.30
CA LYS A 131 -4.51 13.95 -10.71
C LYS A 131 -3.73 12.71 -11.15
N ILE A 132 -4.40 11.88 -11.95
CA ILE A 132 -3.84 10.64 -12.49
C ILE A 132 -3.04 10.96 -13.76
N PRO A 133 -1.78 10.47 -13.92
CA PRO A 133 -1.05 10.52 -15.16
C PRO A 133 -1.85 9.93 -16.34
N GLU A 134 -1.73 10.51 -17.53
CA GLU A 134 -2.55 10.14 -18.70
C GLU A 134 -2.38 8.68 -19.13
N HIS A 135 -1.18 8.12 -18.97
CA HIS A 135 -0.86 6.75 -19.38
C HIS A 135 -1.45 5.65 -18.48
N LEU A 136 -2.00 6.00 -17.30
CA LEU A 136 -2.64 5.06 -16.38
C LEU A 136 -4.15 5.00 -16.62
N ASP A 137 -4.72 3.82 -16.56
CA ASP A 137 -6.17 3.68 -16.42
C ASP A 137 -6.60 3.79 -14.93
N PHE A 138 -7.91 3.74 -14.64
CA PHE A 138 -8.40 3.86 -13.26
C PHE A 138 -8.03 2.65 -12.40
N LYS A 139 -7.95 1.45 -12.98
CA LYS A 139 -7.54 0.23 -12.27
C LYS A 139 -6.11 0.38 -11.78
N GLU A 140 -5.23 0.78 -12.70
CA GLU A 140 -3.83 1.04 -12.43
C GLU A 140 -3.68 2.13 -11.35
N ALA A 141 -4.35 3.26 -11.54
CA ALA A 141 -4.26 4.41 -10.65
C ALA A 141 -4.74 4.12 -9.22
N SER A 142 -5.82 3.33 -9.06
CA SER A 142 -6.34 2.99 -7.72
C SER A 142 -5.32 2.28 -6.82
N THR A 143 -4.30 1.62 -7.41
CA THR A 143 -3.35 0.81 -6.66
C THR A 143 -2.26 1.61 -5.93
N PHE A 144 -2.14 2.91 -6.23
CA PHE A 144 -1.06 3.75 -5.69
C PHE A 144 -1.34 4.32 -4.30
N THR A 145 -2.60 4.48 -3.90
CA THR A 145 -2.99 5.14 -2.64
C THR A 145 -2.34 4.52 -1.40
N ILE A 146 -2.39 3.20 -1.24
CA ILE A 146 -1.74 2.52 -0.11
C ILE A 146 -0.44 1.85 -0.56
N ALA A 147 -0.50 0.88 -1.47
CA ALA A 147 0.67 0.04 -1.75
C ALA A 147 1.79 0.82 -2.46
N GLY A 148 1.45 1.61 -3.46
CA GLY A 148 2.43 2.44 -4.19
C GLY A 148 3.07 3.49 -3.28
N LEU A 149 2.26 4.23 -2.51
CA LEU A 149 2.74 5.28 -1.60
C LEU A 149 3.58 4.70 -0.45
N THR A 150 3.21 3.52 0.05
CA THR A 150 3.99 2.82 1.08
C THR A 150 5.37 2.39 0.55
N ALA A 151 5.42 1.83 -0.67
CA ALA A 151 6.67 1.46 -1.30
C ALA A 151 7.55 2.70 -1.57
N TRP A 152 6.96 3.80 -2.01
CA TRP A 152 7.63 5.09 -2.18
C TRP A 152 8.21 5.59 -0.86
N SER A 153 7.41 5.61 0.20
CA SER A 153 7.84 5.99 1.55
C SER A 153 9.04 5.16 2.02
N ALA A 154 8.97 3.84 1.85
CA ALA A 154 10.04 2.93 2.29
C ALA A 154 11.35 3.10 1.50
N LEU A 155 11.27 3.39 0.20
CA LEU A 155 12.45 3.46 -0.66
C LEU A 155 12.99 4.88 -0.81
N VAL A 156 12.10 5.86 -0.98
CA VAL A 156 12.48 7.24 -1.34
C VAL A 156 12.50 8.14 -0.12
N THR A 157 11.34 8.33 0.53
CA THR A 157 11.20 9.32 1.60
C THR A 157 12.09 8.99 2.80
N HIS A 158 12.06 7.74 3.26
CA HIS A 158 12.83 7.28 4.43
C HIS A 158 14.03 6.41 4.05
N GLY A 159 13.88 5.54 3.05
CA GLY A 159 14.96 4.67 2.57
C GLY A 159 16.09 5.40 1.87
N LYS A 160 15.80 6.53 1.22
CA LYS A 160 16.80 7.32 0.47
C LYS A 160 17.68 6.44 -0.40
N THR A 161 17.05 5.47 -1.06
CA THR A 161 17.71 4.41 -1.83
C THR A 161 18.56 4.99 -2.96
N LEU A 162 19.79 4.52 -3.09
CA LEU A 162 20.74 4.96 -4.13
C LEU A 162 20.94 3.85 -5.18
N PRO A 163 21.33 4.22 -6.41
CA PRO A 163 21.72 3.25 -7.43
C PRO A 163 22.85 2.34 -6.93
N GLY A 164 22.73 1.03 -7.22
CA GLY A 164 23.71 0.02 -6.81
C GLY A 164 23.48 -0.60 -5.44
N GLU A 165 22.67 0.01 -4.57
CA GLU A 165 22.32 -0.52 -3.25
C GLU A 165 21.51 -1.82 -3.36
N TRP A 166 21.57 -2.65 -2.30
CA TRP A 166 20.77 -3.84 -2.15
C TRP A 166 19.49 -3.56 -1.35
N VAL A 167 18.35 -3.86 -1.94
CA VAL A 167 17.03 -3.74 -1.33
C VAL A 167 16.45 -5.12 -1.06
N LEU A 168 16.15 -5.42 0.21
CA LEU A 168 15.44 -6.64 0.61
C LEU A 168 13.94 -6.39 0.65
N LEU A 169 13.19 -7.26 -0.01
CA LEU A 169 11.72 -7.21 -0.15
C LEU A 169 11.11 -8.49 0.39
N HIS A 170 10.11 -8.40 1.28
CA HIS A 170 9.43 -9.59 1.81
C HIS A 170 8.13 -9.88 1.09
N GLY A 171 8.01 -11.11 0.56
CA GLY A 171 6.81 -11.57 -0.16
C GLY A 171 6.62 -10.94 -1.53
N THR A 172 5.51 -11.28 -2.19
CA THR A 172 5.15 -10.87 -3.56
C THR A 172 3.84 -10.08 -3.62
N GLY A 173 3.46 -9.47 -2.50
CA GLY A 173 2.26 -8.62 -2.40
C GLY A 173 2.44 -7.25 -3.02
N GLY A 174 1.39 -6.42 -2.95
CA GLY A 174 1.33 -5.11 -3.60
C GLY A 174 2.52 -4.21 -3.29
N VAL A 175 2.83 -3.99 -2.01
CA VAL A 175 3.97 -3.12 -1.60
C VAL A 175 5.29 -3.62 -2.15
N SER A 176 5.56 -4.94 -2.03
CA SER A 176 6.83 -5.53 -2.47
C SER A 176 7.01 -5.49 -3.99
N ILE A 177 5.93 -5.67 -4.76
CA ILE A 177 5.98 -5.54 -6.23
C ILE A 177 6.20 -4.09 -6.65
N PHE A 178 5.51 -3.12 -6.04
CA PHE A 178 5.80 -1.69 -6.27
C PHE A 178 7.24 -1.34 -5.90
N ALA A 179 7.71 -1.84 -4.75
CA ALA A 179 9.09 -1.59 -4.32
C ALA A 179 10.11 -2.19 -5.30
N ALA A 180 9.87 -3.39 -5.85
CA ALA A 180 10.73 -3.98 -6.88
C ALA A 180 10.77 -3.12 -8.15
N GLN A 181 9.62 -2.64 -8.62
CA GLN A 181 9.53 -1.78 -9.81
C GLN A 181 10.24 -0.44 -9.60
N LEU A 182 10.02 0.22 -8.46
CA LEU A 182 10.67 1.48 -8.11
C LEU A 182 12.18 1.30 -7.92
N ALA A 183 12.62 0.30 -7.16
CA ALA A 183 14.04 0.02 -6.92
C ALA A 183 14.79 -0.24 -8.24
N LYS A 184 14.19 -1.01 -9.16
CA LYS A 184 14.73 -1.22 -10.50
C LYS A 184 14.86 0.09 -11.27
N ALA A 185 13.84 0.95 -11.25
CA ALA A 185 13.87 2.25 -11.92
C ALA A 185 14.94 3.20 -11.34
N MET A 186 15.26 3.05 -10.04
CA MET A 186 16.31 3.78 -9.34
C MET A 186 17.71 3.18 -9.54
N GLY A 187 17.83 2.03 -10.22
CA GLY A 187 19.13 1.36 -10.42
C GLY A 187 19.62 0.55 -9.21
N ALA A 188 18.75 0.25 -8.24
CA ALA A 188 19.07 -0.59 -7.10
C ALA A 188 18.92 -2.09 -7.44
N LYS A 189 19.63 -2.94 -6.70
CA LYS A 189 19.56 -4.40 -6.79
C LYS A 189 18.53 -4.90 -5.79
N THR A 190 17.73 -5.89 -6.16
CA THR A 190 16.66 -6.40 -5.29
C THR A 190 16.82 -7.87 -4.96
N ILE A 191 16.63 -8.21 -3.69
CA ILE A 191 16.44 -9.59 -3.23
C ILE A 191 15.01 -9.70 -2.71
N MET A 192 14.24 -10.66 -3.21
CA MET A 192 12.84 -10.85 -2.79
C MET A 192 12.66 -12.21 -2.11
N THR A 193 12.01 -12.23 -0.95
CA THR A 193 11.69 -13.49 -0.28
C THR A 193 10.34 -14.02 -0.75
N THR A 194 10.24 -15.32 -1.02
CA THR A 194 8.98 -16.01 -1.34
C THR A 194 9.10 -17.49 -1.02
N SER A 195 7.99 -18.15 -0.69
CA SER A 195 7.98 -19.60 -0.47
C SER A 195 7.58 -20.42 -1.71
N SER A 196 7.29 -19.75 -2.83
CA SER A 196 6.85 -20.38 -4.07
C SER A 196 7.89 -20.20 -5.16
N GLN A 197 8.36 -21.30 -5.74
CA GLN A 197 9.28 -21.27 -6.88
C GLN A 197 8.64 -20.59 -8.10
N GLU A 198 7.35 -20.85 -8.37
CA GLU A 198 6.61 -20.22 -9.44
C GLU A 198 6.61 -18.68 -9.29
N LYS A 199 6.31 -18.18 -8.08
CA LYS A 199 6.38 -16.74 -7.79
C LYS A 199 7.79 -16.19 -7.90
N ALA A 200 8.82 -16.95 -7.49
CA ALA A 200 10.23 -16.56 -7.62
C ALA A 200 10.62 -16.34 -9.09
N ASP A 201 10.28 -17.28 -9.95
CA ASP A 201 10.57 -17.22 -11.39
C ASP A 201 9.78 -16.06 -12.06
N PHE A 202 8.52 -15.90 -11.66
CA PHE A 202 7.66 -14.83 -12.15
C PHE A 202 8.25 -13.44 -11.85
N VAL A 203 8.66 -13.18 -10.61
CA VAL A 203 9.16 -11.85 -10.23
C VAL A 203 10.51 -11.52 -10.83
N LYS A 204 11.39 -12.52 -11.01
CA LYS A 204 12.66 -12.34 -11.74
C LYS A 204 12.40 -11.97 -13.19
N LYS A 205 11.52 -12.70 -13.86
CA LYS A 205 11.19 -12.50 -15.28
C LYS A 205 10.52 -11.16 -15.54
N ASN A 206 9.52 -10.79 -14.73
CA ASN A 206 8.64 -9.66 -15.04
C ASN A 206 9.07 -8.34 -14.39
N PHE A 207 9.71 -8.39 -13.20
CA PHE A 207 10.10 -7.17 -12.48
C PHE A 207 11.61 -6.97 -12.40
N GLY A 208 12.40 -7.92 -12.92
CA GLY A 208 13.86 -7.83 -12.91
C GLY A 208 14.45 -7.92 -11.51
N VAL A 209 13.79 -8.67 -10.61
CA VAL A 209 14.32 -8.99 -9.29
C VAL A 209 15.64 -9.71 -9.44
N THR A 210 16.70 -9.21 -8.80
CA THR A 210 18.08 -9.71 -8.99
C THR A 210 18.23 -11.12 -8.45
N ALA A 211 17.68 -11.38 -7.26
CA ALA A 211 17.70 -12.70 -6.63
C ALA A 211 16.44 -12.96 -5.80
N THR A 212 16.14 -14.23 -5.56
CA THR A 212 15.06 -14.65 -4.69
C THR A 212 15.57 -15.67 -3.69
N VAL A 213 15.03 -15.64 -2.46
CA VAL A 213 15.30 -16.63 -1.42
C VAL A 213 13.99 -17.15 -0.82
N ASN A 214 13.99 -18.41 -0.39
CA ASN A 214 12.82 -19.00 0.26
C ASN A 214 12.87 -18.73 1.76
N TYR A 215 11.97 -17.87 2.27
CA TYR A 215 11.92 -17.51 3.69
C TYR A 215 11.52 -18.66 4.64
N ARG A 216 11.09 -19.80 4.10
CA ARG A 216 10.84 -21.03 4.87
C ARG A 216 12.12 -21.83 5.12
N ASP A 217 13.18 -21.55 4.39
CA ASP A 217 14.50 -22.11 4.67
C ASP A 217 15.07 -21.39 5.91
N GLU A 218 15.47 -22.14 6.93
CA GLU A 218 16.05 -21.58 8.16
C GLU A 218 17.31 -20.76 7.88
N ASN A 219 18.01 -21.03 6.79
CA ASN A 219 19.23 -20.34 6.36
C ASN A 219 18.96 -19.16 5.39
N TRP A 220 17.72 -18.74 5.16
CA TRP A 220 17.40 -17.71 4.17
C TRP A 220 18.20 -16.41 4.38
N ALA A 221 18.38 -16.00 5.64
CA ALA A 221 19.15 -14.81 5.98
C ALA A 221 20.63 -14.95 5.58
N ARG A 222 21.23 -16.14 5.79
CA ARG A 222 22.58 -16.44 5.33
C ARG A 222 22.67 -16.41 3.81
N GLN A 223 21.69 -16.98 3.09
CA GLN A 223 21.67 -16.91 1.63
C GLN A 223 21.65 -15.45 1.13
N VAL A 224 20.93 -14.55 1.78
CA VAL A 224 20.98 -13.12 1.46
C VAL A 224 22.38 -12.55 1.67
N LYS A 225 23.06 -12.89 2.77
CA LYS A 225 24.46 -12.49 3.00
C LYS A 225 25.40 -13.02 1.89
N ASP A 226 25.23 -14.25 1.48
CA ASP A 226 26.04 -14.85 0.42
C ASP A 226 25.81 -14.16 -0.93
N ILE A 227 24.56 -13.85 -1.29
CA ILE A 227 24.19 -13.10 -2.50
C ILE A 227 24.84 -11.71 -2.50
N THR A 228 24.88 -11.04 -1.35
CA THR A 228 25.51 -9.73 -1.19
C THR A 228 27.02 -9.79 -0.92
N GLN A 229 27.64 -10.97 -1.09
CA GLN A 229 29.08 -11.20 -0.88
C GLN A 229 29.55 -10.79 0.54
N GLY A 230 28.70 -11.02 1.53
CA GLY A 230 28.99 -10.68 2.93
C GLY A 230 28.70 -9.24 3.33
N VAL A 231 28.41 -8.33 2.40
CA VAL A 231 28.14 -6.91 2.67
C VAL A 231 26.83 -6.73 3.44
N GLY A 232 25.78 -7.43 3.02
CA GLY A 232 24.42 -7.27 3.58
C GLY A 232 23.56 -6.33 2.73
N VAL A 233 22.37 -6.01 3.24
CA VAL A 233 21.37 -5.20 2.53
C VAL A 233 21.33 -3.76 3.06
N ASP A 234 21.17 -2.79 2.15
CA ASP A 234 21.19 -1.37 2.47
C ASP A 234 19.81 -0.83 2.84
N VAL A 235 18.75 -1.40 2.23
CA VAL A 235 17.36 -1.03 2.50
C VAL A 235 16.51 -2.28 2.69
N VAL A 236 15.63 -2.26 3.69
CA VAL A 236 14.64 -3.33 3.92
C VAL A 236 13.23 -2.77 3.86
N VAL A 237 12.39 -3.35 3.03
CA VAL A 237 10.94 -3.08 2.95
C VAL A 237 10.22 -4.20 3.68
N ASP A 238 10.00 -4.01 4.98
CA ASP A 238 9.49 -5.07 5.84
C ASP A 238 7.97 -5.03 5.98
N VAL A 239 7.29 -5.88 5.24
CA VAL A 239 5.85 -6.15 5.37
C VAL A 239 5.57 -7.36 6.28
N ALA A 240 6.60 -8.05 6.74
CA ALA A 240 6.47 -9.30 7.48
C ALA A 240 6.36 -9.09 9.00
N GLY A 241 7.21 -8.27 9.58
CA GLY A 241 7.31 -8.15 11.04
C GLY A 241 7.82 -9.43 11.73
N GLY A 242 7.52 -9.59 13.01
CA GLY A 242 7.84 -10.78 13.78
C GLY A 242 9.32 -11.17 13.71
N ASN A 243 9.61 -12.47 13.70
CA ASN A 243 10.98 -12.98 13.60
C ASN A 243 11.67 -12.67 12.27
N ILE A 244 10.92 -12.44 11.21
CA ILE A 244 11.48 -12.06 9.90
C ILE A 244 12.18 -10.70 10.00
N LEU A 245 11.58 -9.74 10.71
CA LEU A 245 12.21 -8.45 10.99
C LEU A 245 13.53 -8.62 11.74
N ALA A 246 13.57 -9.43 12.81
CA ALA A 246 14.78 -9.67 13.57
C ALA A 246 15.91 -10.27 12.71
N GLN A 247 15.58 -11.27 11.87
CA GLN A 247 16.53 -11.86 10.94
C GLN A 247 17.00 -10.87 9.87
N SER A 248 16.11 -9.99 9.40
CA SER A 248 16.46 -8.93 8.43
C SER A 248 17.45 -7.93 9.00
N LEU A 249 17.31 -7.57 10.28
CA LEU A 249 18.26 -6.68 10.98
C LEU A 249 19.66 -7.28 11.08
N HIS A 250 19.75 -8.58 11.30
CA HIS A 250 21.03 -9.30 11.40
C HIS A 250 21.83 -9.29 10.09
N ILE A 251 21.19 -9.14 8.95
CA ILE A 251 21.82 -9.15 7.62
C ILE A 251 21.94 -7.76 6.98
N CYS A 252 21.65 -6.72 7.73
CA CYS A 252 21.83 -5.35 7.28
C CYS A 252 23.30 -4.98 7.05
N ASN A 253 23.53 -4.12 6.08
CA ASN A 253 24.79 -3.40 5.89
C ASN A 253 24.93 -2.26 6.89
N TYR A 254 26.10 -1.65 6.99
CA TYR A 254 26.33 -0.43 7.79
C TYR A 254 25.47 0.74 7.28
N GLY A 255 24.77 1.40 8.22
CA GLY A 255 23.86 2.51 7.91
C GLY A 255 22.57 2.10 7.20
N ALA A 256 22.21 0.81 7.23
CA ALA A 256 20.99 0.33 6.59
C ALA A 256 19.71 1.01 7.12
N ARG A 257 18.72 1.13 6.25
CA ARG A 257 17.43 1.77 6.52
C ARG A 257 16.32 0.72 6.39
N VAL A 258 15.60 0.50 7.48
CA VAL A 258 14.56 -0.52 7.57
C VAL A 258 13.20 0.14 7.75
N GLY A 259 12.35 0.05 6.72
CA GLY A 259 10.96 0.47 6.76
C GLY A 259 10.06 -0.66 7.27
N VAL A 260 9.56 -0.53 8.50
CA VAL A 260 8.62 -1.50 9.09
C VAL A 260 7.19 -1.10 8.73
N ILE A 261 6.51 -1.96 7.96
CA ILE A 261 5.22 -1.68 7.32
C ILE A 261 4.13 -2.61 7.83
N GLY A 262 4.44 -3.90 7.95
CA GLY A 262 3.45 -4.94 8.19
C GLY A 262 3.80 -5.89 9.33
N ILE A 263 2.82 -6.74 9.63
CA ILE A 263 2.86 -7.70 10.73
C ILE A 263 2.41 -9.10 10.28
N LEU A 264 2.66 -9.45 9.00
CA LEU A 264 2.17 -10.70 8.41
C LEU A 264 2.69 -11.97 9.10
N SER A 265 3.90 -11.89 9.70
CA SER A 265 4.54 -13.00 10.44
C SER A 265 4.44 -12.84 11.97
N GLY A 266 3.78 -11.79 12.46
CA GLY A 266 3.60 -11.52 13.88
C GLY A 266 3.80 -10.05 14.25
N GLN A 267 3.27 -9.67 15.41
CA GLN A 267 3.35 -8.30 15.95
C GLN A 267 4.59 -8.12 16.83
N ASP A 268 5.06 -9.18 17.46
CA ASP A 268 6.19 -9.16 18.38
C ASP A 268 7.46 -9.63 17.71
N SER A 269 8.58 -8.96 17.99
CA SER A 269 9.90 -9.29 17.45
C SER A 269 10.97 -9.19 18.54
N HIS A 270 11.83 -10.21 18.63
CA HIS A 270 13.00 -10.19 19.52
C HIS A 270 14.22 -9.64 18.78
N ILE A 271 14.39 -8.33 18.81
CA ILE A 271 15.50 -7.61 18.17
C ILE A 271 16.74 -7.67 19.05
N GLN A 272 17.87 -8.08 18.50
CA GLN A 272 19.16 -7.97 19.17
C GLN A 272 19.67 -6.53 19.04
N ILE A 273 19.76 -5.81 20.15
CA ILE A 273 20.24 -4.42 20.16
C ILE A 273 21.63 -4.30 19.54
N ARG A 274 22.46 -5.35 19.66
CA ARG A 274 23.79 -5.40 19.05
C ARG A 274 23.72 -5.20 17.53
N ASP A 275 22.74 -5.78 16.82
CA ASP A 275 22.60 -5.64 15.35
C ASP A 275 22.37 -4.18 14.97
N LEU A 276 21.57 -3.44 15.77
CA LEU A 276 21.36 -2.01 15.56
C LEU A 276 22.62 -1.19 15.78
N LEU A 277 23.32 -1.44 16.88
CA LEU A 277 24.52 -0.68 17.26
C LEU A 277 25.67 -0.95 16.31
N SER A 278 25.97 -2.24 16.03
CA SER A 278 27.13 -2.64 15.23
C SER A 278 27.06 -2.13 13.80
N HIS A 279 25.87 -2.09 13.20
CA HIS A 279 25.68 -1.68 11.82
C HIS A 279 25.03 -0.29 11.68
N GLN A 280 24.79 0.43 12.79
CA GLN A 280 24.14 1.76 12.79
C GLN A 280 22.81 1.77 12.03
N VAL A 281 21.99 0.72 12.21
CA VAL A 281 20.74 0.53 11.48
C VAL A 281 19.69 1.53 11.92
N GLN A 282 19.00 2.12 10.98
CA GLN A 282 17.85 3.00 11.20
C GLN A 282 16.56 2.23 10.97
N ILE A 283 15.67 2.20 11.97
CA ILE A 283 14.35 1.58 11.87
C ILE A 283 13.29 2.67 11.88
N LYS A 284 12.39 2.64 10.90
CA LYS A 284 11.27 3.57 10.77
C LYS A 284 9.96 2.81 10.57
N GLY A 285 8.99 3.04 11.46
CA GLY A 285 7.61 2.63 11.21
C GLY A 285 7.02 3.45 10.07
N ILE A 286 6.43 2.79 9.06
CA ILE A 286 5.84 3.43 7.88
C ILE A 286 4.34 3.20 7.88
N MET A 287 3.59 4.28 7.85
CA MET A 287 2.14 4.30 7.76
C MET A 287 1.73 5.18 6.56
N MET A 288 1.99 4.66 5.35
CA MET A 288 1.84 5.40 4.08
C MET A 288 2.64 6.72 4.10
N GLU A 289 2.09 7.80 3.55
CA GLU A 289 2.67 9.15 3.57
C GLU A 289 1.62 10.23 3.28
N SER A 290 2.06 11.49 3.24
CA SER A 290 1.26 12.68 2.98
C SER A 290 0.75 12.76 1.53
N THR A 291 -0.20 13.66 1.29
CA THR A 291 -0.67 13.99 -0.07
C THR A 291 0.45 14.59 -0.93
N GLU A 292 1.37 15.37 -0.33
CA GLU A 292 2.54 15.89 -1.03
C GLU A 292 3.42 14.76 -1.57
N GLU A 293 3.68 13.72 -0.77
CA GLU A 293 4.45 12.55 -1.20
C GLU A 293 3.70 11.72 -2.26
N LEU A 294 2.36 11.63 -2.17
CA LEU A 294 1.56 11.01 -3.23
C LEU A 294 1.67 11.79 -4.56
N ARG A 295 1.67 13.13 -4.50
CA ARG A 295 1.91 13.97 -5.68
C ARG A 295 3.33 13.77 -6.25
N ALA A 296 4.33 13.64 -5.37
CA ALA A 296 5.71 13.35 -5.79
C ALA A 296 5.82 11.96 -6.46
N LEU A 297 5.17 10.95 -5.89
CA LEU A 297 5.07 9.62 -6.48
C LEU A 297 4.40 9.69 -7.87
N MET A 298 3.27 10.41 -8.02
CA MET A 298 2.60 10.51 -9.32
C MET A 298 3.45 11.21 -10.37
N ARG A 299 4.24 12.23 -10.01
CA ARG A 299 5.22 12.83 -10.92
C ARG A 299 6.30 11.83 -11.36
N ALA A 300 6.82 11.04 -10.41
CA ALA A 300 7.81 10.00 -10.73
C ALA A 300 7.20 8.90 -11.64
N VAL A 301 6.00 8.46 -11.33
CA VAL A 301 5.23 7.48 -12.12
C VAL A 301 5.02 7.98 -13.55
N ASP A 302 4.71 9.26 -13.71
CA ASP A 302 4.52 9.86 -15.05
C ASP A 302 5.83 9.91 -15.84
N VAL A 303 6.93 10.34 -15.24
CA VAL A 303 8.25 10.38 -15.89
C VAL A 303 8.74 8.99 -16.27
N LEU A 304 8.61 8.04 -15.35
CA LEU A 304 9.06 6.65 -15.52
C LEU A 304 8.12 5.81 -16.40
N LYS A 305 6.92 6.33 -16.72
CA LYS A 305 5.83 5.59 -17.36
C LYS A 305 5.56 4.24 -16.66
N LEU A 306 5.70 4.25 -15.31
CA LEU A 306 5.54 3.07 -14.49
C LEU A 306 4.09 2.59 -14.50
N LYS A 307 3.90 1.31 -14.78
CA LYS A 307 2.60 0.63 -14.71
C LYS A 307 2.60 -0.38 -13.56
N PRO A 308 1.62 -0.31 -12.66
CA PRO A 308 1.50 -1.28 -11.59
C PRO A 308 1.11 -2.66 -12.12
N TYR A 309 1.49 -3.70 -11.41
CA TYR A 309 1.03 -5.05 -11.73
C TYR A 309 -0.25 -5.38 -10.97
N ILE A 310 -1.32 -5.65 -11.75
CA ILE A 310 -2.62 -6.10 -11.26
C ILE A 310 -2.75 -7.58 -11.58
N ASP A 311 -2.87 -8.41 -10.56
CA ASP A 311 -3.01 -9.85 -10.71
C ASP A 311 -4.41 -10.24 -11.20
N LYS A 312 -5.44 -9.68 -10.57
CA LYS A 312 -6.83 -9.97 -10.93
C LYS A 312 -7.74 -8.78 -10.70
N THR A 313 -8.70 -8.63 -11.62
CA THR A 313 -9.75 -7.62 -11.54
C THR A 313 -11.11 -8.31 -11.35
N PHE A 314 -11.96 -7.72 -10.50
CA PHE A 314 -13.32 -8.14 -10.21
C PHE A 314 -14.28 -6.99 -10.51
N THR A 315 -15.53 -7.28 -10.80
CA THR A 315 -16.58 -6.26 -10.91
C THR A 315 -17.01 -5.77 -9.52
N PHE A 316 -17.67 -4.62 -9.44
CA PHE A 316 -18.17 -4.07 -8.18
C PHE A 316 -19.08 -5.06 -7.45
N SER A 317 -19.94 -5.78 -8.18
CA SER A 317 -20.81 -6.82 -7.61
C SER A 317 -20.07 -8.03 -7.04
N GLN A 318 -18.81 -8.24 -7.45
CA GLN A 318 -17.94 -9.34 -7.00
C GLN A 318 -16.96 -8.91 -5.88
N ALA A 319 -17.30 -7.87 -5.12
CA ALA A 319 -16.38 -7.39 -4.07
C ALA A 319 -16.04 -8.48 -3.04
N LYS A 320 -17.00 -9.32 -2.63
CA LYS A 320 -16.73 -10.44 -1.69
C LYS A 320 -15.73 -11.43 -2.27
N GLU A 321 -15.88 -11.80 -3.53
CA GLU A 321 -14.98 -12.72 -4.23
C GLU A 321 -13.57 -12.12 -4.33
N ALA A 322 -13.46 -10.80 -4.52
CA ALA A 322 -12.18 -10.11 -4.50
C ALA A 322 -11.50 -10.22 -3.12
N TYR A 323 -12.26 -10.05 -2.03
CA TYR A 323 -11.75 -10.25 -0.67
C TYR A 323 -11.31 -11.70 -0.42
N HIS A 324 -12.10 -12.69 -0.81
CA HIS A 324 -11.71 -14.11 -0.69
C HIS A 324 -10.48 -14.44 -1.53
N TYR A 325 -10.37 -13.84 -2.73
CA TYR A 325 -9.19 -14.03 -3.56
C TYR A 325 -7.93 -13.44 -2.92
N LEU A 326 -8.02 -12.23 -2.38
CA LEU A 326 -6.93 -11.61 -1.63
C LEU A 326 -6.51 -12.48 -0.43
N ASP A 327 -7.49 -13.02 0.30
CA ASP A 327 -7.31 -13.90 1.45
C ASP A 327 -6.59 -15.21 1.11
N SER A 328 -6.81 -15.74 -0.06
CA SER A 328 -6.15 -16.97 -0.53
C SER A 328 -4.62 -16.84 -0.65
N GLN A 329 -4.08 -15.62 -0.63
CA GLN A 329 -2.65 -15.30 -0.80
C GLN A 329 -2.02 -15.85 -2.10
N LYS A 330 -2.84 -16.24 -3.07
CA LYS A 330 -2.36 -16.74 -4.37
C LYS A 330 -1.86 -15.62 -5.27
N HIS A 331 -2.37 -14.42 -5.11
CA HIS A 331 -2.07 -13.25 -5.92
C HIS A 331 -0.58 -12.84 -5.87
N ILE A 332 -0.14 -12.16 -6.92
CA ILE A 332 1.09 -11.38 -7.00
C ILE A 332 0.67 -9.92 -7.24
N GLY A 333 1.25 -8.96 -6.51
CA GLY A 333 0.88 -7.55 -6.67
C GLY A 333 -0.51 -7.21 -6.15
N LYS A 334 -1.37 -6.59 -6.98
CA LYS A 334 -2.64 -5.99 -6.54
C LYS A 334 -3.88 -6.73 -7.05
N VAL A 335 -4.92 -6.70 -6.23
CA VAL A 335 -6.29 -7.14 -6.55
C VAL A 335 -7.15 -5.90 -6.66
N VAL A 336 -7.91 -5.76 -7.75
CA VAL A 336 -8.67 -4.55 -8.10
C VAL A 336 -10.15 -4.88 -8.30
N ILE A 337 -11.01 -3.93 -7.93
CA ILE A 337 -12.45 -3.94 -8.19
C ILE A 337 -12.76 -2.80 -9.14
N THR A 338 -13.67 -2.99 -10.10
CA THR A 338 -14.11 -1.97 -11.06
C THR A 338 -15.63 -1.90 -11.14
N LEU A 339 -16.16 -0.75 -11.56
CA LEU A 339 -17.57 -0.65 -11.99
C LEU A 339 -17.86 -1.53 -13.18
#